data_ae4171ec9a43f8e39bf11659c8f19360
#
_entry.id   ae4171ec9a43f8e39bf11659c8f19360
#
_cell.length_a   1.000
_cell.length_b   1.000
_cell.length_c   1.000
_cell.angle_alpha   90.00
_cell.angle_beta   90.00
_cell.angle_gamma   90.00
#
_symmetry.space_group_name_H-M   'P 1'
#
loop_
_entity.id
_entity.type
_entity.pdbx_description
1 polymer ?
#
loop_
_entity_poly.entity_id
_entity_poly.type
_entity_poly.pdbx_seq_one_letter_code
_entity_poly.pdbx_strand_id
1 'polypeptide(L)'
;GDVYKRQTGMDAMTHAIEAYVSTANCDFTDPLALHAIKMIQRDLVGSYNGDMEKRDNMHNAQCLAGMAFSNALLGIVHSMAHKTGAAFADYGAHIIHGAANAMYLPKVIAFNAKDETAKKRYGEIADFMGLGGDSLDEKVELLIKYLRGMNDDLKIPHCIKNYGADSYPTEQGFVPEEVFLERLPEIAANAILDACTGSNPRQPSQEEMEKLLKCCYYDTEVDF
;
A
#
# COMPACT_ATOMS: atom_id res chain seq x y z
N GLY A 1 -18.48 -4.65 -9.29
CA GLY A 1 -18.04 -3.48 -9.98
C GLY A 1 -17.30 -2.45 -9.13
N ASP A 2 -17.97 -1.82 -8.17
CA ASP A 2 -17.36 -0.70 -7.42
C ASP A 2 -16.28 -1.14 -6.45
N VAL A 3 -16.42 -2.32 -5.85
CA VAL A 3 -15.40 -2.92 -4.99
C VAL A 3 -14.10 -3.16 -5.77
N TYR A 4 -14.22 -3.71 -6.96
CA TYR A 4 -13.06 -3.98 -7.83
C TYR A 4 -12.33 -2.68 -8.22
N LYS A 5 -13.06 -1.63 -8.58
CA LYS A 5 -12.47 -0.36 -9.02
C LYS A 5 -11.63 0.33 -7.95
N ARG A 6 -12.14 0.39 -6.71
CA ARG A 6 -11.41 1.02 -5.61
C ARG A 6 -10.12 0.26 -5.26
N GLN A 7 -10.20 -1.06 -5.30
CA GLN A 7 -9.06 -1.92 -4.99
C GLN A 7 -7.98 -1.83 -6.07
N THR A 8 -8.35 -1.87 -7.35
CA THR A 8 -7.41 -1.70 -8.46
C THR A 8 -6.78 -0.32 -8.48
N GLY A 9 -7.53 0.72 -8.11
CA GLY A 9 -6.99 2.08 -8.02
C GLY A 9 -5.96 2.24 -6.92
N MET A 10 -6.20 1.68 -5.75
CA MET A 10 -5.23 1.69 -4.65
C MET A 10 -4.04 0.77 -4.92
N ASP A 11 -4.26 -0.32 -5.65
CA ASP A 11 -3.17 -1.15 -6.14
C ASP A 11 -2.23 -0.36 -7.06
N ALA A 12 -2.78 0.40 -8.00
CA ALA A 12 -2.00 1.26 -8.88
C ALA A 12 -1.25 2.36 -8.12
N MET A 13 -1.87 2.97 -7.10
CA MET A 13 -1.21 3.95 -6.23
C MET A 13 -0.02 3.31 -5.52
N THR A 14 -0.20 2.12 -4.98
CA THR A 14 0.85 1.38 -4.29
C THR A 14 1.99 1.02 -5.25
N HIS A 15 1.67 0.53 -6.45
CA HIS A 15 2.67 0.27 -7.49
C HIS A 15 3.55 1.50 -7.77
N ALA A 16 2.91 2.64 -7.97
CA ALA A 16 3.62 3.87 -8.31
C ALA A 16 4.50 4.37 -7.15
N ILE A 17 3.98 4.36 -5.93
CA ILE A 17 4.72 4.81 -4.74
C ILE A 17 5.90 3.85 -4.47
N GLU A 18 5.68 2.53 -4.51
CA GLU A 18 6.75 1.56 -4.29
C GLU A 18 7.82 1.65 -5.38
N ALA A 19 7.45 1.82 -6.64
CA ALA A 19 8.39 2.01 -7.73
C ALA A 19 9.26 3.26 -7.52
N TYR A 20 8.66 4.36 -7.04
CA TYR A 20 9.38 5.61 -6.81
C TYR A 20 10.42 5.50 -5.69
N VAL A 21 10.14 4.76 -4.62
CA VAL A 21 11.06 4.60 -3.49
C VAL A 21 11.91 3.33 -3.57
N SER A 22 11.65 2.46 -4.54
CA SER A 22 12.44 1.25 -4.78
C SER A 22 13.92 1.55 -4.93
N THR A 23 14.78 0.64 -4.49
CA THR A 23 16.23 0.77 -4.69
C THR A 23 16.62 0.69 -6.17
N ALA A 24 15.74 0.20 -7.02
CA ALA A 24 15.92 0.13 -8.49
C ALA A 24 15.31 1.30 -9.25
N ASN A 25 14.90 2.38 -8.57
CA ASN A 25 14.38 3.58 -9.21
C ASN A 25 15.40 4.20 -10.18
N CYS A 26 14.90 4.86 -11.23
CA CYS A 26 15.76 5.54 -12.21
C CYS A 26 15.02 6.70 -12.89
N ASP A 27 15.76 7.48 -13.67
CA ASP A 27 15.22 8.65 -14.38
C ASP A 27 14.11 8.30 -15.38
N PHE A 28 14.07 7.08 -15.87
CA PHE A 28 13.02 6.62 -16.79
C PHE A 28 11.74 6.21 -16.06
N THR A 29 11.85 5.68 -14.86
CA THR A 29 10.68 5.20 -14.09
C THR A 29 10.08 6.27 -13.19
N ASP A 30 10.88 7.18 -12.67
CA ASP A 30 10.43 8.23 -11.75
C ASP A 30 9.33 9.11 -12.35
N PRO A 31 9.43 9.64 -13.58
CA PRO A 31 8.35 10.44 -14.16
C PRO A 31 7.05 9.65 -14.34
N LEU A 32 7.14 8.37 -14.71
CA LEU A 32 5.98 7.51 -14.88
C LEU A 32 5.26 7.30 -13.55
N ALA A 33 6.02 7.02 -12.49
CA ALA A 33 5.49 6.82 -11.15
C ALA A 33 4.82 8.09 -10.62
N LEU A 34 5.49 9.24 -10.72
CA LEU A 34 4.96 10.53 -10.25
C LEU A 34 3.71 10.92 -11.03
N HIS A 35 3.71 10.77 -12.35
CA HIS A 35 2.54 11.09 -13.15
C HIS A 35 1.35 10.19 -12.82
N ALA A 36 1.59 8.90 -12.64
CA ALA A 36 0.55 7.97 -12.20
C ALA A 36 -0.05 8.39 -10.85
N ILE A 37 0.79 8.75 -9.88
CA ILE A 37 0.35 9.23 -8.56
C ILE A 37 -0.56 10.46 -8.72
N LYS A 38 -0.16 11.42 -9.54
CA LYS A 38 -0.94 12.64 -9.78
C LYS A 38 -2.30 12.36 -10.40
N MET A 39 -2.35 11.47 -11.38
CA MET A 39 -3.59 11.07 -12.02
C MET A 39 -4.53 10.36 -11.05
N ILE A 40 -3.98 9.45 -10.24
CA ILE A 40 -4.77 8.71 -9.24
C ILE A 40 -5.31 9.66 -8.18
N GLN A 41 -4.48 10.59 -7.70
CA GLN A 41 -4.90 11.63 -6.76
C GLN A 41 -6.09 12.43 -7.32
N ARG A 42 -6.04 12.79 -8.59
CA ARG A 42 -7.08 13.60 -9.24
C ARG A 42 -8.36 12.81 -9.49
N ASP A 43 -8.25 11.55 -9.90
CA ASP A 43 -9.35 10.85 -10.58
C ASP A 43 -9.93 9.64 -9.84
N LEU A 44 -9.22 9.04 -8.87
CA LEU A 44 -9.65 7.75 -8.29
C LEU A 44 -11.01 7.83 -7.61
N VAL A 45 -11.22 8.80 -6.72
CA VAL A 45 -12.48 8.93 -5.98
C VAL A 45 -13.64 9.23 -6.92
N GLY A 46 -13.44 10.10 -7.90
CA GLY A 46 -14.46 10.41 -8.92
C GLY A 46 -14.78 9.19 -9.80
N SER A 47 -13.77 8.42 -10.17
CA SER A 47 -13.96 7.16 -10.91
C SER A 47 -14.77 6.15 -10.09
N TYR A 48 -14.47 6.02 -8.81
CA TYR A 48 -15.22 5.18 -7.87
C TYR A 48 -16.69 5.62 -7.78
N ASN A 49 -16.94 6.93 -7.80
CA ASN A 49 -18.28 7.51 -7.72
C ASN A 49 -19.02 7.53 -9.08
N GLY A 50 -18.45 6.94 -10.12
CA GLY A 50 -19.15 6.71 -11.39
C GLY A 50 -18.82 7.66 -12.52
N ASP A 51 -17.87 8.57 -12.38
CA ASP A 51 -17.42 9.47 -13.46
C ASP A 51 -16.66 8.68 -14.53
N MET A 52 -17.22 8.63 -15.74
CA MET A 52 -16.70 7.80 -16.84
C MET A 52 -15.38 8.34 -17.41
N GLU A 53 -15.22 9.67 -17.50
CA GLU A 53 -13.96 10.28 -17.96
C GLU A 53 -12.83 9.97 -16.99
N LYS A 54 -13.09 10.09 -15.69
CA LYS A 54 -12.10 9.76 -14.66
C LYS A 54 -11.77 8.27 -14.65
N ARG A 55 -12.73 7.41 -15.00
CA ARG A 55 -12.49 5.97 -15.14
C ARG A 55 -11.51 5.67 -16.27
N ASP A 56 -11.64 6.35 -17.41
CA ASP A 56 -10.71 6.21 -18.53
C ASP A 56 -9.30 6.69 -18.13
N ASN A 57 -9.24 7.82 -17.42
CA ASN A 57 -7.98 8.32 -16.87
C ASN A 57 -7.33 7.32 -15.90
N MET A 58 -8.12 6.62 -15.10
CA MET A 58 -7.60 5.60 -14.18
C MET A 58 -7.02 4.39 -14.93
N HIS A 59 -7.56 4.00 -16.08
CA HIS A 59 -6.93 2.98 -16.92
C HIS A 59 -5.53 3.39 -17.37
N ASN A 60 -5.38 4.64 -17.80
CA ASN A 60 -4.08 5.18 -18.18
C ASN A 60 -3.12 5.24 -16.98
N ALA A 61 -3.60 5.66 -15.83
CA ALA A 61 -2.80 5.71 -14.60
C ALA A 61 -2.29 4.31 -14.20
N GLN A 62 -3.12 3.29 -14.29
CA GLN A 62 -2.72 1.90 -14.03
C GLN A 62 -1.64 1.43 -15.00
N CYS A 63 -1.76 1.80 -16.27
CA CYS A 63 -0.76 1.48 -17.28
C CYS A 63 0.60 2.14 -16.96
N LEU A 64 0.58 3.42 -16.62
CA LEU A 64 1.79 4.16 -16.23
C LEU A 64 2.45 3.58 -14.99
N ALA A 65 1.65 3.26 -13.96
CA ALA A 65 2.15 2.61 -12.75
C ALA A 65 2.77 1.24 -13.07
N GLY A 66 2.15 0.48 -13.98
CA GLY A 66 2.65 -0.81 -14.45
C GLY A 66 3.99 -0.68 -15.17
N MET A 67 4.13 0.32 -16.03
CA MET A 67 5.40 0.60 -16.72
C MET A 67 6.49 1.00 -15.73
N ALA A 68 6.15 1.78 -14.70
CA ALA A 68 7.09 2.17 -13.67
C ALA A 68 7.61 0.96 -12.88
N PHE A 69 6.72 0.15 -12.31
CA PHE A 69 7.16 -0.97 -11.46
C PHE A 69 7.78 -2.12 -12.26
N SER A 70 7.43 -2.30 -13.52
CA SER A 70 8.05 -3.35 -14.37
C SER A 70 9.56 -3.13 -14.52
N ASN A 71 10.02 -1.91 -14.38
CA ASN A 71 11.43 -1.53 -14.49
C ASN A 71 12.07 -1.18 -13.16
N ALA A 72 11.35 -0.51 -12.25
CA ALA A 72 11.86 -0.09 -10.95
C ALA A 72 11.64 -1.12 -9.83
N LEU A 73 10.82 -2.13 -10.08
CA LEU A 73 10.44 -3.15 -9.09
C LEU A 73 9.54 -2.57 -7.99
N LEU A 74 9.24 -3.38 -6.99
CA LEU A 74 8.29 -3.06 -5.91
C LEU A 74 8.98 -3.11 -4.53
N GLY A 75 8.21 -3.31 -3.48
CA GLY A 75 8.68 -3.37 -2.10
C GLY A 75 7.81 -4.26 -1.22
N ILE A 76 7.94 -4.07 0.09
CA ILE A 76 7.33 -4.98 1.07
C ILE A 76 5.81 -4.83 1.23
N VAL A 77 5.19 -3.76 0.75
CA VAL A 77 3.71 -3.73 0.70
C VAL A 77 3.22 -4.91 -0.12
N HIS A 78 3.78 -5.09 -1.31
CA HIS A 78 3.43 -6.20 -2.19
C HIS A 78 3.84 -7.55 -1.61
N SER A 79 5.02 -7.66 -1.00
CA SER A 79 5.46 -8.89 -0.34
C SER A 79 4.48 -9.32 0.74
N MET A 80 4.08 -8.39 1.60
CA MET A 80 3.12 -8.65 2.67
C MET A 80 1.74 -9.02 2.10
N ALA A 81 1.28 -8.31 1.07
CA ALA A 81 0.01 -8.60 0.42
C ALA A 81 -0.01 -9.99 -0.24
N HIS A 82 1.08 -10.38 -0.89
CA HIS A 82 1.22 -11.73 -1.47
C HIS A 82 1.08 -12.83 -0.41
N LYS A 83 1.69 -12.63 0.75
CA LYS A 83 1.78 -13.68 1.78
C LYS A 83 0.59 -13.70 2.73
N THR A 84 -0.18 -12.63 2.82
CA THR A 84 -1.41 -12.60 3.62
C THR A 84 -2.66 -12.95 2.82
N GLY A 85 -2.63 -12.82 1.49
CA GLY A 85 -3.82 -12.95 0.63
C GLY A 85 -4.57 -14.27 0.80
N ALA A 86 -3.87 -15.39 0.79
CA ALA A 86 -4.46 -16.72 0.92
C ALA A 86 -4.10 -17.42 2.24
N ALA A 87 -3.42 -16.72 3.16
CA ALA A 87 -2.93 -17.33 4.40
C ALA A 87 -4.03 -17.81 5.33
N PHE A 88 -5.25 -17.29 5.16
CA PHE A 88 -6.40 -17.57 6.03
C PHE A 88 -7.58 -18.19 5.27
N ALA A 89 -7.32 -18.77 4.10
CA ALA A 89 -8.35 -19.32 3.22
C ALA A 89 -9.17 -20.43 3.87
N ASP A 90 -8.55 -21.24 4.73
CA ASP A 90 -9.21 -22.29 5.49
C ASP A 90 -10.22 -21.76 6.55
N TYR A 91 -10.12 -20.48 6.89
CA TYR A 91 -11.11 -19.76 7.71
C TYR A 91 -12.13 -19.01 6.86
N GLY A 92 -12.13 -19.23 5.55
CA GLY A 92 -13.00 -18.49 4.62
C GLY A 92 -12.61 -17.03 4.44
N ALA A 93 -11.43 -16.65 4.91
CA ALA A 93 -10.93 -15.28 4.78
C ALA A 93 -9.95 -15.18 3.63
N HIS A 94 -10.24 -14.28 2.70
CA HIS A 94 -9.36 -13.96 1.58
C HIS A 94 -9.13 -12.45 1.53
N ILE A 95 -7.93 -12.01 1.89
CA ILE A 95 -7.60 -10.59 1.85
C ILE A 95 -7.24 -10.23 0.42
N ILE A 96 -8.14 -9.51 -0.25
CA ILE A 96 -7.95 -9.12 -1.64
C ILE A 96 -6.73 -8.22 -1.77
N HIS A 97 -5.92 -8.46 -2.79
CA HIS A 97 -4.62 -7.81 -3.02
C HIS A 97 -4.69 -6.27 -2.93
N GLY A 98 -5.62 -5.65 -3.63
CA GLY A 98 -5.75 -4.18 -3.61
C GLY A 98 -6.16 -3.62 -2.24
N ALA A 99 -6.99 -4.34 -1.49
CA ALA A 99 -7.35 -3.95 -0.13
C ALA A 99 -6.15 -4.11 0.82
N ALA A 100 -5.41 -5.20 0.69
CA ALA A 100 -4.19 -5.42 1.46
C ALA A 100 -3.18 -4.30 1.23
N ASN A 101 -2.90 -3.98 -0.03
CA ASN A 101 -2.00 -2.88 -0.38
C ASN A 101 -2.46 -1.55 0.23
N ALA A 102 -3.75 -1.23 0.15
CA ALA A 102 -4.31 -0.01 0.70
C ALA A 102 -4.13 0.08 2.23
N MET A 103 -4.34 -1.04 2.93
CA MET A 103 -4.19 -1.10 4.39
C MET A 103 -2.73 -1.03 4.82
N TYR A 104 -1.82 -1.68 4.07
CA TYR A 104 -0.42 -1.83 4.48
C TYR A 104 0.45 -0.64 4.07
N LEU A 105 0.12 0.05 2.98
CA LEU A 105 0.94 1.13 2.44
C LEU A 105 1.28 2.22 3.48
N PRO A 106 0.31 2.77 4.25
CA PRO A 106 0.64 3.79 5.25
C PRO A 106 1.62 3.30 6.32
N LYS A 107 1.51 2.04 6.73
CA LYS A 107 2.38 1.43 7.75
C LYS A 107 3.80 1.22 7.20
N VAL A 108 3.91 0.77 5.96
CA VAL A 108 5.20 0.57 5.29
C VAL A 108 5.90 1.90 5.05
N ILE A 109 5.17 2.95 4.67
CA ILE A 109 5.76 4.29 4.53
C ILE A 109 6.41 4.73 5.84
N ALA A 110 5.72 4.57 6.97
CA ALA A 110 6.28 4.90 8.29
C ALA A 110 7.54 4.07 8.60
N PHE A 111 7.53 2.78 8.27
CA PHE A 111 8.68 1.89 8.44
C PHE A 111 9.86 2.31 7.55
N ASN A 112 9.62 2.49 6.26
CA ASN A 112 10.66 2.84 5.29
C ASN A 112 11.25 4.24 5.52
N ALA A 113 10.48 5.17 6.10
CA ALA A 113 10.94 6.54 6.36
C ALA A 113 12.06 6.63 7.41
N LYS A 114 12.40 5.52 8.08
CA LYS A 114 13.63 5.42 8.88
C LYS A 114 14.88 5.42 8.00
N ASP A 115 14.76 5.01 6.74
CA ASP A 115 15.83 5.16 5.75
C ASP A 115 15.81 6.59 5.18
N GLU A 116 16.94 7.28 5.27
CA GLU A 116 17.01 8.70 4.87
C GLU A 116 16.70 8.93 3.39
N THR A 117 17.16 8.05 2.53
CA THR A 117 16.89 8.14 1.09
C THR A 117 15.41 7.94 0.79
N ALA A 118 14.77 6.93 1.39
CA ALA A 118 13.34 6.70 1.24
C ALA A 118 12.52 7.86 1.78
N LYS A 119 12.87 8.37 2.96
CA LYS A 119 12.21 9.53 3.57
C LYS A 119 12.21 10.73 2.65
N LYS A 120 13.35 11.03 2.05
CA LYS A 120 13.48 12.12 1.07
C LYS A 120 12.58 11.91 -0.14
N ARG A 121 12.52 10.69 -0.66
CA ARG A 121 11.67 10.36 -1.82
C ARG A 121 10.18 10.41 -1.48
N TYR A 122 9.76 10.02 -0.30
CA TYR A 122 8.40 10.24 0.16
C TYR A 122 8.08 11.73 0.28
N GLY A 123 9.03 12.54 0.75
CA GLY A 123 8.89 13.99 0.77
C GLY A 123 8.70 14.59 -0.62
N GLU A 124 9.43 14.07 -1.62
CA GLU A 124 9.28 14.48 -3.02
C GLU A 124 7.88 14.12 -3.55
N ILE A 125 7.35 12.95 -3.22
CA ILE A 125 5.98 12.57 -3.56
C ILE A 125 4.98 13.55 -2.94
N ALA A 126 5.12 13.86 -1.65
CA ALA A 126 4.24 14.80 -0.96
C ALA A 126 4.26 16.19 -1.60
N ASP A 127 5.44 16.67 -1.97
CA ASP A 127 5.60 17.95 -2.67
C ASP A 127 4.92 17.92 -4.03
N PHE A 128 5.12 16.85 -4.79
CA PHE A 128 4.52 16.69 -6.11
C PHE A 128 2.98 16.64 -6.04
N MET A 129 2.44 16.03 -4.99
CA MET A 129 1.01 15.99 -4.73
C MET A 129 0.45 17.30 -4.16
N GLY A 130 1.30 18.25 -3.78
CA GLY A 130 0.89 19.52 -3.21
C GLY A 130 0.35 19.42 -1.79
N LEU A 131 0.84 18.48 -0.99
CA LEU A 131 0.31 18.23 0.36
C LEU A 131 0.81 19.22 1.42
N GLY A 132 1.87 19.99 1.15
CA GLY A 132 2.45 20.91 2.10
C GLY A 132 3.48 20.26 3.02
N GLY A 133 3.70 20.88 4.18
CA GLY A 133 4.70 20.43 5.16
C GLY A 133 6.00 21.23 5.07
N ASP A 134 6.59 21.56 6.25
CA ASP A 134 7.79 22.36 6.34
C ASP A 134 9.06 21.55 6.59
N SER A 135 8.90 20.27 6.92
CA SER A 135 10.00 19.32 7.13
C SER A 135 9.71 18.00 6.45
N LEU A 136 10.73 17.16 6.26
CA LEU A 136 10.55 15.82 5.71
C LEU A 136 9.62 14.97 6.58
N ASP A 137 9.73 15.08 7.90
CA ASP A 137 8.85 14.35 8.82
C ASP A 137 7.39 14.75 8.63
N GLU A 138 7.11 16.04 8.54
CA GLU A 138 5.75 16.54 8.28
C GLU A 138 5.22 16.07 6.92
N LYS A 139 6.05 16.09 5.89
CA LYS A 139 5.67 15.64 4.54
C LYS A 139 5.30 14.16 4.53
N VAL A 140 6.06 13.32 5.22
CA VAL A 140 5.76 11.89 5.37
C VAL A 140 4.44 11.69 6.11
N GLU A 141 4.22 12.41 7.21
CA GLU A 141 2.97 12.35 7.97
C GLU A 141 1.77 12.77 7.12
N LEU A 142 1.91 13.83 6.33
CA LEU A 142 0.85 14.31 5.43
C LEU A 142 0.55 13.32 4.32
N LEU A 143 1.57 12.64 3.79
CA LEU A 143 1.39 11.58 2.79
C LEU A 143 0.60 10.41 3.39
N ILE A 144 0.99 9.95 4.58
CA ILE A 144 0.29 8.88 5.29
C ILE A 144 -1.17 9.28 5.55
N LYS A 145 -1.39 10.48 6.06
CA LYS A 145 -2.74 11.00 6.33
C LYS A 145 -3.59 11.07 5.06
N TYR A 146 -3.00 11.53 3.96
CA TYR A 146 -3.69 11.59 2.68
C TYR A 146 -4.15 10.20 2.20
N LEU A 147 -3.27 9.22 2.26
CA LEU A 147 -3.58 7.85 1.84
C LEU A 147 -4.64 7.21 2.73
N ARG A 148 -4.59 7.45 4.03
CA ARG A 148 -5.62 6.97 4.96
C ARG A 148 -6.98 7.64 4.70
N GLY A 149 -6.98 8.92 4.40
CA GLY A 149 -8.19 9.65 3.98
C GLY A 149 -8.77 9.11 2.67
N MET A 150 -7.93 8.75 1.73
CA MET A 150 -8.32 8.11 0.48
C MET A 150 -8.98 6.76 0.73
N ASN A 151 -8.44 5.95 1.65
CA ASN A 151 -9.05 4.69 2.06
C ASN A 151 -10.45 4.92 2.66
N ASP A 152 -10.63 5.96 3.47
CA ASP A 152 -11.94 6.32 4.01
C ASP A 152 -12.93 6.68 2.89
N ASP A 153 -12.52 7.50 1.94
CA ASP A 153 -13.36 7.91 0.80
C ASP A 153 -13.76 6.71 -0.07
N LEU A 154 -12.90 5.71 -0.16
CA LEU A 154 -13.12 4.47 -0.92
C LEU A 154 -13.76 3.37 -0.08
N LYS A 155 -14.04 3.62 1.19
CA LYS A 155 -14.62 2.66 2.13
C LYS A 155 -13.76 1.39 2.26
N ILE A 156 -12.45 1.55 2.29
CA ILE A 156 -11.49 0.48 2.57
C ILE A 156 -11.12 0.57 4.06
N PRO A 157 -11.16 -0.53 4.82
CA PRO A 157 -10.77 -0.50 6.23
C PRO A 157 -9.28 -0.20 6.39
N HIS A 158 -8.88 0.28 7.56
CA HIS A 158 -7.49 0.63 7.83
C HIS A 158 -6.62 -0.54 8.27
N CYS A 159 -7.21 -1.65 8.66
CA CYS A 159 -6.48 -2.78 9.24
C CYS A 159 -7.17 -4.12 8.97
N ILE A 160 -6.39 -5.20 9.09
CA ILE A 160 -6.86 -6.56 8.86
C ILE A 160 -7.97 -6.93 9.85
N LYS A 161 -7.89 -6.47 11.10
CA LYS A 161 -8.89 -6.76 12.13
C LYS A 161 -10.29 -6.29 11.71
N ASN A 162 -10.37 -5.18 11.00
CA ASN A 162 -11.65 -4.62 10.53
C ASN A 162 -12.07 -5.19 9.16
N TYR A 163 -11.16 -5.85 8.46
CA TYR A 163 -11.44 -6.45 7.16
C TYR A 163 -12.35 -7.66 7.34
N GLY A 164 -13.45 -7.70 6.59
CA GLY A 164 -14.46 -8.76 6.74
C GLY A 164 -15.35 -8.63 7.97
N ALA A 165 -15.14 -7.63 8.82
CA ALA A 165 -16.03 -7.28 9.93
C ALA A 165 -17.19 -6.38 9.43
N ASP A 166 -18.01 -5.87 10.34
CA ASP A 166 -19.25 -5.12 10.03
C ASP A 166 -19.05 -3.91 9.11
N SER A 167 -17.85 -3.33 9.10
CA SER A 167 -17.53 -2.14 8.32
C SER A 167 -17.08 -2.41 6.89
N TYR A 168 -16.95 -3.69 6.49
CA TYR A 168 -16.49 -4.07 5.16
C TYR A 168 -17.28 -5.26 4.63
N PRO A 169 -17.45 -5.41 3.29
CA PRO A 169 -18.23 -6.52 2.71
C PRO A 169 -17.79 -7.89 3.25
N THR A 170 -18.74 -8.59 3.82
CA THR A 170 -18.52 -9.84 4.57
C THR A 170 -18.17 -11.05 3.69
N GLU A 171 -18.31 -10.94 2.37
CA GLU A 171 -17.98 -12.01 1.43
C GLU A 171 -16.52 -12.47 1.52
N GLN A 172 -15.65 -11.61 2.04
CA GLN A 172 -14.21 -11.85 2.15
C GLN A 172 -13.83 -12.60 3.44
N GLY A 173 -14.74 -12.68 4.38
CA GLY A 173 -14.48 -13.31 5.67
C GLY A 173 -13.63 -12.46 6.61
N PHE A 174 -13.56 -12.92 7.86
CA PHE A 174 -12.86 -12.26 8.96
C PHE A 174 -11.66 -13.09 9.39
N VAL A 175 -10.53 -12.43 9.70
CA VAL A 175 -9.33 -13.11 10.22
C VAL A 175 -9.32 -13.01 11.74
N PRO A 176 -9.58 -14.12 12.47
CA PRO A 176 -9.52 -14.11 13.93
C PRO A 176 -8.11 -13.79 14.44
N GLU A 177 -8.03 -13.08 15.55
CA GLU A 177 -6.76 -12.68 16.16
C GLU A 177 -5.85 -13.87 16.46
N GLU A 178 -6.40 -14.92 17.06
CA GLU A 178 -5.64 -16.12 17.43
C GLU A 178 -5.02 -16.79 16.21
N VAL A 179 -5.74 -16.84 15.12
CA VAL A 179 -5.27 -17.44 13.86
C VAL A 179 -4.17 -16.57 13.23
N PHE A 180 -4.37 -15.26 13.25
CA PHE A 180 -3.34 -14.32 12.77
C PHE A 180 -2.05 -14.47 13.56
N LEU A 181 -2.12 -14.47 14.88
CA LEU A 181 -0.95 -14.59 15.75
C LEU A 181 -0.24 -15.95 15.61
N GLU A 182 -0.99 -17.03 15.45
CA GLU A 182 -0.42 -18.36 15.23
C GLU A 182 0.39 -18.43 13.94
N ARG A 183 -0.11 -17.80 12.86
CA ARG A 183 0.51 -17.86 11.53
C ARG A 183 1.51 -16.75 11.26
N LEU A 184 1.58 -15.77 12.14
CA LEU A 184 2.42 -14.58 11.96
C LEU A 184 3.90 -14.88 11.67
N PRO A 185 4.58 -15.76 12.41
CA PRO A 185 6.00 -16.03 12.14
C PRO A 185 6.25 -16.59 10.74
N GLU A 186 5.41 -17.49 10.26
CA GLU A 186 5.53 -18.07 8.94
C GLU A 186 5.24 -17.04 7.84
N ILE A 187 4.18 -16.25 8.00
CA ILE A 187 3.82 -15.19 7.06
C ILE A 187 4.98 -14.19 6.95
N ALA A 188 5.54 -13.77 8.08
CA ALA A 188 6.66 -12.85 8.11
C ALA A 188 7.91 -13.40 7.42
N ALA A 189 8.27 -14.66 7.68
CA ALA A 189 9.39 -15.33 7.05
C ALA A 189 9.20 -15.42 5.52
N ASN A 190 8.00 -15.77 5.07
CA ASN A 190 7.68 -15.86 3.65
C ASN A 190 7.68 -14.49 2.97
N ALA A 191 7.21 -13.45 3.66
CA ALA A 191 7.26 -12.08 3.14
C ALA A 191 8.70 -11.59 2.94
N ILE A 192 9.60 -11.90 3.87
CA ILE A 192 11.02 -11.55 3.74
C ILE A 192 11.64 -12.24 2.51
N LEU A 193 11.25 -13.46 2.21
CA LEU A 193 11.76 -14.23 1.07
C LEU A 193 11.07 -13.91 -0.26
N ASP A 194 10.00 -13.11 -0.24
CA ASP A 194 9.29 -12.72 -1.46
C ASP A 194 10.20 -11.91 -2.39
N ALA A 195 10.03 -12.10 -3.69
CA ALA A 195 10.86 -11.42 -4.70
C ALA A 195 10.78 -9.89 -4.63
N CYS A 196 9.66 -9.33 -4.16
CA CYS A 196 9.47 -7.88 -4.06
C CYS A 196 10.27 -7.26 -2.90
N THR A 197 10.69 -8.03 -1.92
CA THR A 197 11.37 -7.52 -0.72
C THR A 197 12.76 -6.99 -1.03
N GLY A 198 13.48 -7.61 -1.98
CA GLY A 198 14.86 -7.23 -2.30
C GLY A 198 15.04 -5.78 -2.75
N SER A 199 14.02 -5.17 -3.35
CA SER A 199 14.05 -3.78 -3.82
C SER A 199 13.45 -2.77 -2.83
N ASN A 200 13.01 -3.24 -1.65
CA ASN A 200 12.51 -2.34 -0.62
C ASN A 200 13.67 -1.53 -0.02
N PRO A 201 13.51 -0.21 0.19
CA PRO A 201 14.64 0.64 0.63
C PRO A 201 15.14 0.34 2.04
N ARG A 202 14.29 -0.18 2.91
CA ARG A 202 14.69 -0.63 4.26
C ARG A 202 14.39 -2.12 4.38
N GLN A 203 15.44 -2.92 4.60
CA GLN A 203 15.28 -4.36 4.72
C GLN A 203 14.84 -4.75 6.13
N PRO A 204 13.67 -5.38 6.29
CA PRO A 204 13.17 -5.77 7.62
C PRO A 204 13.84 -7.05 8.11
N SER A 205 14.13 -7.10 9.42
CA SER A 205 14.42 -8.34 10.10
C SER A 205 13.13 -9.15 10.29
N GLN A 206 13.27 -10.42 10.71
CA GLN A 206 12.12 -11.26 11.07
C GLN A 206 11.26 -10.58 12.16
N GLU A 207 11.90 -10.06 13.20
CA GLU A 207 11.20 -9.37 14.29
C GLU A 207 10.46 -8.13 13.81
N GLU A 208 11.12 -7.32 12.99
CA GLU A 208 10.52 -6.11 12.42
C GLU A 208 9.35 -6.43 11.50
N MET A 209 9.47 -7.46 10.66
CA MET A 209 8.35 -7.88 9.80
C MET A 209 7.15 -8.37 10.60
N GLU A 210 7.39 -9.13 11.68
CA GLU A 210 6.30 -9.55 12.56
C GLU A 210 5.62 -8.36 13.23
N LYS A 211 6.38 -7.40 13.73
CA LYS A 211 5.85 -6.15 14.32
C LYS A 211 5.07 -5.34 13.30
N LEU A 212 5.58 -5.23 12.08
CA LEU A 212 4.93 -4.47 11.00
C LEU A 212 3.59 -5.11 10.61
N LEU A 213 3.54 -6.42 10.49
CA LEU A 213 2.30 -7.16 10.23
C LEU A 213 1.29 -6.98 11.38
N LYS A 214 1.73 -6.95 12.63
CA LYS A 214 0.87 -6.63 13.78
C LYS A 214 0.31 -5.21 13.68
N CYS A 215 1.11 -4.24 13.27
CA CYS A 215 0.61 -2.88 13.05
C CYS A 215 -0.47 -2.85 11.97
N CYS A 216 -0.34 -3.67 10.94
CA CYS A 216 -1.35 -3.82 9.89
C CYS A 216 -2.61 -4.55 10.37
N TYR A 217 -2.48 -5.46 11.32
CA TYR A 217 -3.63 -6.17 11.90
C TYR A 217 -4.44 -5.28 12.85
N TYR A 218 -3.75 -4.57 13.77
CA TYR A 218 -4.39 -3.80 14.85
C TYR A 218 -4.60 -2.33 14.55
N ASP A 219 -4.02 -1.80 13.49
CA ASP A 219 -3.93 -0.36 13.20
C ASP A 219 -3.16 0.41 14.29
N THR A 220 -2.03 -0.14 14.70
CA THR A 220 -1.12 0.52 15.64
C THR A 220 -0.01 1.27 14.90
N GLU A 221 0.60 2.25 15.57
CA GLU A 221 1.68 3.05 15.00
C GLU A 221 2.97 2.23 14.84
N VAL A 222 3.72 2.55 13.78
CA VAL A 222 5.05 1.99 13.52
C VAL A 222 6.08 2.92 14.17
N ASP A 223 6.73 2.44 15.23
CA ASP A 223 7.69 3.20 16.02
C ASP A 223 9.09 2.57 16.08
N PHE A 224 9.35 1.61 15.20
CA PHE A 224 10.62 0.85 15.15
C PHE A 224 11.30 0.96 13.81
#